data_80adecfa6bc32721c6efe825481be413
#
_entry.id   80adecfa6bc32721c6efe825481be413
#
_cell.length_a   1.000
_cell.length_b   1.000
_cell.length_c   1.000
_cell.angle_alpha   90.00
_cell.angle_beta   90.00
_cell.angle_gamma   90.00
#
_symmetry.space_group_name_H-M   'P 1'
#
loop_
_entity.id
_entity.type
_entity.pdbx_description
1 polymer ?
#
loop_
_entity_poly.entity_id
_entity_poly.type
_entity_poly.pdbx_seq_one_letter_code
_entity_poly.pdbx_strand_id
1 'polypeptide(L)'
;MKIALAQMNCIVGDIAGNANKILDFANRAHQNGASLLITPELALCGYPPEDLLFRDDFNAACESALKRICQSLPAITLLIGHPHLQNGKLFNAASVLENGKILATYHKQILPNYSVFDEERYFEAGDTPLVFSHGGTKFGVMICADGWEAAPAQKTKQAGAEFLLSLNASPYHMDKLETRYEVIAERARETGLPVIYTNLVGGQDELVFDGASFVLNNKGVVTQQLPSLIEALSFIEIIDHQPVNADIAPKLSLEASVYNALKLGLADYVNKNGFPSVVLGLSGGIDSALTLAIAVDALGAERVKVVMMSSEFTASMSVDDAVEMANLVGVKYSKIPIKNLFELFRETLAPEFGDLPFDTTEENLQARIRGMLLMALSNKFGSIVLTTGNKSEMAVGYSTLYGDMAGGFSLLNDVPKTLVYKLAKYRNSLSRVIPERIITRAPSAELRANQTDQDSLPPYEILDAIVQAYVEDDMSRQAIIQQGFSERDVNRVTNLIDKNEYKRRQAPVGVRITERGFGKDRRYPITCKLKFD
;
A
#
# COMPACT_ATOMS: atom_id res chain seq x y z
N MET A 1 8.39 1.15 35.13
CA MET A 1 8.96 2.04 34.10
C MET A 1 7.94 2.19 32.99
N LYS A 2 7.82 3.40 32.41
CA LYS A 2 6.86 3.68 31.33
C LYS A 2 7.61 4.03 30.04
N ILE A 3 7.31 3.30 28.96
CA ILE A 3 7.88 3.47 27.63
C ILE A 3 6.80 3.97 26.68
N ALA A 4 7.12 4.88 25.78
CA ALA A 4 6.23 5.32 24.72
C ALA A 4 6.59 4.65 23.38
N LEU A 5 5.56 4.29 22.61
CA LEU A 5 5.65 3.70 21.31
C LEU A 5 4.97 4.63 20.30
N ALA A 6 5.73 5.13 19.32
CA ALA A 6 5.24 6.04 18.29
C ALA A 6 4.93 5.28 16.99
N GLN A 7 3.66 5.07 16.70
CA GLN A 7 3.20 4.60 15.40
C GLN A 7 2.97 5.80 14.49
N MET A 8 3.96 6.09 13.63
CA MET A 8 4.08 7.37 12.92
C MET A 8 3.81 7.23 11.42
N ASN A 9 3.12 8.22 10.85
CA ASN A 9 3.02 8.41 9.41
C ASN A 9 4.09 9.41 8.96
N CYS A 10 5.21 8.90 8.43
CA CYS A 10 6.32 9.70 7.94
C CYS A 10 6.16 9.98 6.43
N ILE A 11 6.76 11.07 5.96
CA ILE A 11 6.81 11.42 4.54
C ILE A 11 8.24 11.23 4.06
N VAL A 12 8.45 10.42 3.02
CA VAL A 12 9.77 10.22 2.43
C VAL A 12 10.32 11.55 1.92
N GLY A 13 11.53 11.90 2.35
CA GLY A 13 12.22 13.12 1.94
C GLY A 13 11.85 14.37 2.74
N ASP A 14 10.76 14.39 3.49
CA ASP A 14 10.43 15.51 4.39
C ASP A 14 11.17 15.39 5.74
N ILE A 15 12.49 15.46 5.68
CA ILE A 15 13.37 15.29 6.86
C ILE A 15 13.02 16.29 7.95
N ALA A 16 12.72 17.55 7.59
CA ALA A 16 12.39 18.60 8.54
C ALA A 16 11.02 18.36 9.21
N GLY A 17 10.00 17.99 8.44
CA GLY A 17 8.66 17.67 8.94
C GLY A 17 8.68 16.43 9.83
N ASN A 18 9.34 15.36 9.40
CA ASN A 18 9.49 14.15 10.20
C ASN A 18 10.23 14.42 11.52
N ALA A 19 11.32 15.21 11.50
CA ALA A 19 12.04 15.59 12.71
C ALA A 19 11.16 16.40 13.68
N ASN A 20 10.33 17.33 13.17
CA ASN A 20 9.39 18.08 14.01
C ASN A 20 8.32 17.16 14.61
N LYS A 21 7.80 16.22 13.83
CA LYS A 21 6.84 15.21 14.29
C LYS A 21 7.45 14.31 15.37
N ILE A 22 8.68 13.85 15.20
CA ILE A 22 9.40 13.06 16.22
C ILE A 22 9.53 13.84 17.53
N LEU A 23 9.89 15.13 17.46
CA LEU A 23 9.97 16.00 18.64
C LEU A 23 8.61 16.23 19.30
N ASP A 24 7.52 16.35 18.52
CA ASP A 24 6.15 16.42 19.07
C ASP A 24 5.80 15.14 19.83
N PHE A 25 6.04 13.97 19.23
CA PHE A 25 5.84 12.69 19.90
C PHE A 25 6.69 12.57 21.18
N ALA A 26 7.96 13.03 21.16
CA ALA A 26 8.83 13.01 22.32
C ALA A 26 8.31 13.92 23.45
N ASN A 27 7.85 15.13 23.12
CA ASN A 27 7.24 16.05 24.08
C ASN A 27 5.97 15.46 24.72
N ARG A 28 5.08 14.91 23.90
CA ARG A 28 3.85 14.25 24.37
C ARG A 28 4.15 13.02 25.22
N ALA A 29 5.15 12.22 24.84
CA ALA A 29 5.60 11.06 25.61
C ALA A 29 6.14 11.49 26.98
N HIS A 30 7.01 12.50 27.02
CA HIS A 30 7.58 13.04 28.26
C HIS A 30 6.49 13.62 29.17
N GLN A 31 5.55 14.42 28.64
CA GLN A 31 4.42 14.97 29.39
C GLN A 31 3.51 13.92 30.02
N ASN A 32 3.43 12.73 29.39
CA ASN A 32 2.69 11.58 29.92
C ASN A 32 3.54 10.65 30.82
N GLY A 33 4.77 11.09 31.18
CA GLY A 33 5.62 10.40 32.13
C GLY A 33 6.38 9.19 31.56
N ALA A 34 6.49 9.08 30.23
CA ALA A 34 7.37 8.09 29.61
C ALA A 34 8.82 8.53 29.71
N SER A 35 9.72 7.57 29.96
CA SER A 35 11.16 7.80 30.07
C SER A 35 11.93 7.40 28.80
N LEU A 36 11.33 6.59 27.93
CA LEU A 36 11.86 6.14 26.64
C LEU A 36 10.77 6.25 25.56
N LEU A 37 11.14 6.78 24.39
CA LEU A 37 10.31 6.78 23.18
C LEU A 37 10.96 5.93 22.10
N ILE A 38 10.18 5.09 21.41
CA ILE A 38 10.62 4.26 20.30
C ILE A 38 9.90 4.73 19.03
N THR A 39 10.66 5.02 17.96
CA THR A 39 10.11 5.35 16.63
C THR A 39 10.21 4.16 15.68
N PRO A 40 9.52 4.17 14.52
CA PRO A 40 9.70 3.18 13.48
C PRO A 40 11.08 3.21 12.81
N GLU A 41 11.33 2.19 11.98
CA GLU A 41 12.48 2.12 11.06
C GLU A 41 12.51 3.33 10.13
N LEU A 42 13.71 3.92 9.92
CA LEU A 42 13.94 5.11 9.06
C LEU A 42 12.94 6.26 9.26
N ALA A 43 12.36 6.40 10.46
CA ALA A 43 11.34 7.41 10.77
C ALA A 43 11.81 8.84 10.44
N LEU A 44 13.11 9.12 10.49
CA LEU A 44 13.65 10.45 10.21
C LEU A 44 13.52 10.84 8.74
N CYS A 45 13.76 9.93 7.81
CA CYS A 45 13.70 10.21 6.37
C CYS A 45 12.47 9.63 5.67
N GLY A 46 11.66 8.79 6.36
CA GLY A 46 10.58 7.99 5.76
C GLY A 46 11.11 6.73 5.08
N TYR A 47 10.20 5.76 4.81
CA TYR A 47 10.52 4.47 4.20
C TYR A 47 9.58 4.16 3.02
N PRO A 48 10.08 3.62 1.89
CA PRO A 48 11.49 3.45 1.53
C PRO A 48 12.06 4.73 0.86
N PRO A 49 13.25 5.20 1.27
CA PRO A 49 13.85 6.39 0.68
C PRO A 49 14.49 6.15 -0.70
N GLU A 50 14.70 4.88 -1.10
CA GLU A 50 15.17 4.48 -2.44
C GLU A 50 16.46 5.22 -2.86
N ASP A 51 16.56 5.62 -4.15
CA ASP A 51 17.73 6.30 -4.73
C ASP A 51 18.05 7.68 -4.11
N LEU A 52 17.20 8.22 -3.23
CA LEU A 52 17.56 9.40 -2.43
C LEU A 52 18.79 9.14 -1.57
N LEU A 53 19.01 7.89 -1.16
CA LEU A 53 20.17 7.46 -0.36
C LEU A 53 21.52 7.60 -1.08
N PHE A 54 21.53 7.67 -2.41
CA PHE A 54 22.75 7.94 -3.18
C PHE A 54 23.15 9.42 -3.19
N ARG A 55 22.31 10.31 -2.66
CA ARG A 55 22.54 11.74 -2.66
C ARG A 55 23.25 12.18 -1.37
N ASP A 56 24.41 12.80 -1.51
CA ASP A 56 25.19 13.32 -0.37
C ASP A 56 24.42 14.40 0.41
N ASP A 57 23.68 15.27 -0.29
CA ASP A 57 22.87 16.32 0.32
C ASP A 57 21.72 15.75 1.17
N PHE A 58 21.12 14.65 0.74
CA PHE A 58 20.07 13.95 1.50
C PHE A 58 20.63 13.35 2.79
N ASN A 59 21.76 12.64 2.70
CA ASN A 59 22.41 12.04 3.86
C ASN A 59 22.91 13.11 4.85
N ALA A 60 23.48 14.21 4.37
CA ALA A 60 23.90 15.34 5.20
C ALA A 60 22.69 16.02 5.90
N ALA A 61 21.55 16.14 5.22
CA ALA A 61 20.31 16.67 5.82
C ALA A 61 19.80 15.75 6.94
N CYS A 62 19.83 14.43 6.76
CA CYS A 62 19.46 13.46 7.80
C CYS A 62 20.38 13.58 9.03
N GLU A 63 21.70 13.66 8.83
CA GLU A 63 22.67 13.83 9.92
C GLU A 63 22.43 15.15 10.68
N SER A 64 22.20 16.24 9.96
CA SER A 64 21.91 17.56 10.54
C SER A 64 20.61 17.55 11.35
N ALA A 65 19.56 16.92 10.84
CA ALA A 65 18.29 16.78 11.53
C ALA A 65 18.40 15.90 12.78
N LEU A 66 19.18 14.82 12.73
CA LEU A 66 19.44 13.97 13.89
C LEU A 66 20.15 14.76 15.02
N LYS A 67 21.17 15.58 14.67
CA LYS A 67 21.85 16.48 15.61
C LYS A 67 20.89 17.49 16.23
N ARG A 68 20.01 18.08 15.41
CA ARG A 68 18.96 19.02 15.88
C ARG A 68 18.00 18.34 16.86
N ILE A 69 17.49 17.14 16.53
CA ILE A 69 16.63 16.37 17.43
C ILE A 69 17.36 16.13 18.76
N CYS A 70 18.59 15.66 18.70
CA CYS A 70 19.39 15.36 19.88
C CYS A 70 19.52 16.58 20.83
N GLN A 71 19.71 17.78 20.28
CA GLN A 71 19.82 19.03 21.05
C GLN A 71 18.48 19.56 21.58
N SER A 72 17.38 19.23 20.92
CA SER A 72 16.02 19.74 21.23
C SER A 72 15.15 18.74 21.99
N LEU A 73 15.68 17.52 22.27
CA LEU A 73 14.95 16.46 22.93
C LEU A 73 14.60 16.86 24.37
N PRO A 74 13.32 16.68 24.83
CA PRO A 74 12.98 16.84 26.24
C PRO A 74 13.73 15.79 27.10
N ALA A 75 13.54 15.82 28.40
CA ALA A 75 14.19 14.87 29.33
C ALA A 75 13.62 13.43 29.17
N ILE A 76 13.84 12.84 28.00
CA ILE A 76 13.42 11.47 27.61
C ILE A 76 14.54 10.84 26.77
N THR A 77 14.72 9.53 26.89
CA THR A 77 15.56 8.77 25.96
C THR A 77 14.77 8.51 24.67
N LEU A 78 15.40 8.65 23.52
CA LEU A 78 14.80 8.39 22.20
C LEU A 78 15.58 7.29 21.47
N LEU A 79 14.89 6.25 21.01
CA LEU A 79 15.39 5.28 20.04
C LEU A 79 14.81 5.63 18.67
N ILE A 80 15.67 6.09 17.75
CA ILE A 80 15.25 6.65 16.45
C ILE A 80 15.86 5.89 15.27
N GLY A 81 15.01 5.53 14.29
CA GLY A 81 15.42 4.96 13.01
C GLY A 81 15.84 6.03 12.00
N HIS A 82 17.04 5.89 11.40
CA HIS A 82 17.60 6.84 10.44
C HIS A 82 18.69 6.20 9.57
N PRO A 83 19.02 6.76 8.37
CA PRO A 83 20.22 6.36 7.62
C PRO A 83 21.47 6.88 8.34
N HIS A 84 22.53 6.07 8.38
CA HIS A 84 23.79 6.42 9.04
C HIS A 84 24.99 6.18 8.14
N LEU A 85 25.69 7.24 7.77
CA LEU A 85 26.93 7.17 7.01
C LEU A 85 28.12 7.04 7.97
N GLN A 86 28.87 5.95 7.90
CA GLN A 86 30.05 5.70 8.71
C GLN A 86 31.18 5.11 7.86
N ASN A 87 32.34 5.74 7.85
CA ASN A 87 33.54 5.29 7.10
C ASN A 87 33.26 5.06 5.60
N GLY A 88 32.42 5.90 4.98
CA GLY A 88 32.05 5.79 3.58
C GLY A 88 31.03 4.70 3.27
N LYS A 89 30.48 4.02 4.28
CA LYS A 89 29.44 3.02 4.17
C LYS A 89 28.13 3.54 4.75
N LEU A 90 27.02 3.26 4.07
CA LEU A 90 25.69 3.67 4.50
C LEU A 90 24.96 2.50 5.17
N PHE A 91 24.32 2.75 6.30
CA PHE A 91 23.62 1.75 7.09
C PHE A 91 22.17 2.19 7.36
N ASN A 92 21.23 1.24 7.34
CA ASN A 92 19.94 1.37 7.98
C ASN A 92 20.17 1.22 9.49
N ALA A 93 19.93 2.29 10.25
CA ALA A 93 20.41 2.38 11.63
C ALA A 93 19.34 2.82 12.63
N ALA A 94 19.56 2.48 13.88
CA ALA A 94 18.81 3.00 15.02
C ALA A 94 19.77 3.54 16.07
N SER A 95 19.59 4.81 16.47
CA SER A 95 20.42 5.48 17.48
C SER A 95 19.65 5.73 18.77
N VAL A 96 20.34 5.55 19.89
CA VAL A 96 19.86 5.91 21.23
C VAL A 96 20.34 7.33 21.55
N LEU A 97 19.40 8.25 21.72
CA LEU A 97 19.67 9.65 22.05
C LEU A 97 19.22 9.94 23.48
N GLU A 98 20.08 10.58 24.25
CA GLU A 98 19.78 11.00 25.62
C GLU A 98 20.64 12.19 26.01
N ASN A 99 20.09 13.15 26.75
CA ASN A 99 20.80 14.30 27.33
C ASN A 99 21.69 15.05 26.30
N GLY A 100 21.18 15.26 25.08
CA GLY A 100 21.91 15.98 24.03
C GLY A 100 23.01 15.19 23.35
N LYS A 101 23.11 13.87 23.55
CA LYS A 101 24.15 13.00 23.01
C LYS A 101 23.56 11.76 22.33
N ILE A 102 24.25 11.28 21.30
CA ILE A 102 24.05 9.95 20.75
C ILE A 102 24.89 8.99 21.62
N LEU A 103 24.22 8.10 22.35
CA LEU A 103 24.89 7.15 23.25
C LEU A 103 25.41 5.94 22.48
N ALA A 104 24.65 5.42 21.53
CA ALA A 104 25.01 4.26 20.73
C ALA A 104 24.19 4.24 19.43
N THR A 105 24.71 3.55 18.42
CA THR A 105 24.03 3.34 17.11
C THR A 105 24.10 1.86 16.74
N TYR A 106 22.97 1.30 16.40
CA TYR A 106 22.80 -0.05 15.86
C TYR A 106 22.68 0.01 14.33
N HIS A 107 23.29 -0.94 13.66
CA HIS A 107 23.16 -1.14 12.22
C HIS A 107 22.40 -2.42 11.93
N LYS A 108 21.39 -2.34 11.08
CA LYS A 108 20.56 -3.48 10.65
C LYS A 108 21.44 -4.61 10.09
N GLN A 109 21.21 -5.85 10.56
CA GLN A 109 22.05 -6.99 10.19
C GLN A 109 21.49 -7.73 8.97
N ILE A 110 20.18 -7.82 8.84
CA ILE A 110 19.50 -8.53 7.75
C ILE A 110 18.87 -7.50 6.79
N LEU A 111 19.40 -7.44 5.59
CA LEU A 111 18.91 -6.55 4.53
C LEU A 111 17.99 -7.34 3.58
N PRO A 112 16.67 -7.12 3.59
CA PRO A 112 15.77 -7.84 2.69
C PRO A 112 15.99 -7.38 1.25
N ASN A 113 16.10 -8.34 0.33
CA ASN A 113 16.33 -8.12 -1.10
C ASN A 113 15.39 -9.00 -1.95
N TYR A 114 14.12 -9.03 -1.57
CA TYR A 114 13.05 -9.81 -2.20
C TYR A 114 11.72 -9.03 -2.16
N SER A 115 10.76 -9.42 -3.02
CA SER A 115 9.45 -8.76 -3.16
C SER A 115 9.64 -7.26 -3.43
N VAL A 116 9.12 -6.39 -2.57
CA VAL A 116 9.20 -4.93 -2.70
C VAL A 116 10.50 -4.34 -2.13
N PHE A 117 11.32 -5.16 -1.51
CA PHE A 117 12.56 -4.72 -0.87
C PHE A 117 13.77 -4.83 -1.81
N ASP A 118 14.69 -3.87 -1.67
CA ASP A 118 15.95 -3.80 -2.42
C ASP A 118 17.03 -3.12 -1.55
N GLU A 119 17.12 -3.52 -0.26
CA GLU A 119 17.96 -2.81 0.71
C GLU A 119 19.46 -3.05 0.51
N GLU A 120 19.88 -4.20 -0.03
CA GLU A 120 21.27 -4.46 -0.37
C GLU A 120 21.82 -3.52 -1.45
N ARG A 121 20.95 -2.86 -2.23
CA ARG A 121 21.34 -1.84 -3.19
C ARG A 121 21.89 -0.59 -2.54
N TYR A 122 21.47 -0.29 -1.32
CA TYR A 122 21.69 0.99 -0.65
C TYR A 122 22.52 0.88 0.61
N PHE A 123 22.36 -0.18 1.37
CA PHE A 123 22.91 -0.32 2.71
C PHE A 123 23.91 -1.46 2.81
N GLU A 124 24.87 -1.28 3.72
CA GLU A 124 25.74 -2.34 4.21
C GLU A 124 25.11 -3.01 5.44
N ALA A 125 25.28 -4.33 5.57
CA ALA A 125 24.82 -5.06 6.73
C ALA A 125 25.69 -4.77 7.96
N GLY A 126 25.05 -4.57 9.12
CA GLY A 126 25.72 -4.60 10.41
C GLY A 126 26.03 -6.03 10.85
N ASP A 127 26.85 -6.17 11.88
CA ASP A 127 27.25 -7.47 12.43
C ASP A 127 27.22 -7.54 13.96
N THR A 128 27.11 -6.39 14.60
CA THR A 128 27.26 -6.22 16.05
C THR A 128 25.90 -5.96 16.71
N PRO A 129 25.49 -6.73 17.74
CA PRO A 129 24.28 -6.44 18.49
C PRO A 129 24.47 -5.18 19.34
N LEU A 130 23.38 -4.41 19.52
CA LEU A 130 23.36 -3.29 20.45
C LEU A 130 22.45 -3.61 21.64
N VAL A 131 23.02 -3.48 22.85
CA VAL A 131 22.27 -3.52 24.12
C VAL A 131 22.60 -2.24 24.90
N PHE A 132 21.56 -1.52 25.32
CA PHE A 132 21.70 -0.34 26.18
C PHE A 132 20.88 -0.48 27.46
N SER A 133 21.31 0.18 28.52
CA SER A 133 20.62 0.17 29.81
C SER A 133 19.77 1.41 29.97
N HIS A 134 18.52 1.26 30.36
CA HIS A 134 17.61 2.37 30.67
C HIS A 134 16.68 1.97 31.83
N GLY A 135 16.57 2.81 32.85
CA GLY A 135 15.71 2.55 34.01
C GLY A 135 15.98 1.22 34.73
N GLY A 136 17.21 0.74 34.70
CA GLY A 136 17.63 -0.53 35.32
C GLY A 136 17.35 -1.78 34.46
N THR A 137 16.81 -1.63 33.26
CA THR A 137 16.53 -2.73 32.31
C THR A 137 17.45 -2.62 31.10
N LYS A 138 17.89 -3.77 30.55
CA LYS A 138 18.74 -3.85 29.37
C LYS A 138 17.91 -4.13 28.12
N PHE A 139 17.92 -3.19 27.19
CA PHE A 139 17.18 -3.25 25.94
C PHE A 139 18.11 -3.59 24.77
N GLY A 140 17.76 -4.63 24.03
CA GLY A 140 18.40 -4.98 22.77
C GLY A 140 17.63 -4.42 21.59
N VAL A 141 18.36 -3.95 20.57
CA VAL A 141 17.78 -3.30 19.38
C VAL A 141 17.80 -4.22 18.19
N MET A 142 16.71 -4.24 17.43
CA MET A 142 16.55 -4.91 16.13
C MET A 142 15.85 -3.98 15.15
N ILE A 143 16.07 -4.16 13.86
CA ILE A 143 15.37 -3.42 12.80
C ILE A 143 14.72 -4.42 11.84
N CYS A 144 13.40 -4.44 11.80
CA CYS A 144 12.50 -5.10 10.85
C CYS A 144 12.92 -6.53 10.49
N ALA A 145 13.65 -6.74 9.37
CA ALA A 145 14.07 -8.05 8.90
C ALA A 145 14.95 -8.82 9.90
N ASP A 146 15.61 -8.14 10.82
CA ASP A 146 16.35 -8.81 11.91
C ASP A 146 15.45 -9.70 12.78
N GLY A 147 14.18 -9.33 12.94
CA GLY A 147 13.21 -10.13 13.68
C GLY A 147 12.68 -11.36 12.93
N TRP A 148 12.89 -11.42 11.61
CA TRP A 148 12.47 -12.57 10.79
C TRP A 148 13.47 -13.71 10.84
N GLU A 149 14.72 -13.44 11.24
CA GLU A 149 15.78 -14.41 11.39
C GLU A 149 16.11 -14.63 12.88
N ALA A 150 16.46 -15.86 13.26
CA ALA A 150 16.75 -16.19 14.65
C ALA A 150 18.07 -15.56 15.16
N ALA A 151 19.07 -15.43 14.27
CA ALA A 151 20.44 -15.09 14.65
C ALA A 151 20.58 -13.69 15.28
N PRO A 152 19.99 -12.59 14.77
CA PRO A 152 20.11 -11.27 15.40
C PRO A 152 19.50 -11.24 16.82
N ALA A 153 18.31 -11.83 17.01
CA ALA A 153 17.68 -11.89 18.32
C ALA A 153 18.49 -12.68 19.35
N GLN A 154 19.08 -13.82 18.94
CA GLN A 154 19.92 -14.65 19.79
C GLN A 154 21.25 -13.97 20.15
N LYS A 155 21.93 -13.31 19.19
CA LYS A 155 23.13 -12.50 19.45
C LYS A 155 22.83 -11.39 20.47
N THR A 156 21.68 -10.73 20.32
CA THR A 156 21.23 -9.65 21.19
C THR A 156 20.95 -10.15 22.61
N LYS A 157 20.33 -11.34 22.77
CA LYS A 157 20.19 -12.01 24.07
C LYS A 157 21.55 -12.34 24.69
N GLN A 158 22.48 -12.93 23.90
CA GLN A 158 23.82 -13.28 24.38
C GLN A 158 24.61 -12.05 24.83
N ALA A 159 24.36 -10.88 24.23
CA ALA A 159 24.91 -9.60 24.66
C ALA A 159 24.27 -9.07 25.95
N GLY A 160 23.32 -9.78 26.54
CA GLY A 160 22.72 -9.51 27.84
C GLY A 160 21.43 -8.69 27.81
N ALA A 161 20.71 -8.63 26.69
CA ALA A 161 19.40 -8.00 26.62
C ALA A 161 18.37 -8.72 27.50
N GLU A 162 17.44 -7.96 28.09
CA GLU A 162 16.29 -8.40 28.87
C GLU A 162 14.96 -8.13 28.14
N PHE A 163 14.98 -7.23 27.16
CA PHE A 163 13.90 -6.91 26.21
C PHE A 163 14.46 -6.74 24.81
N LEU A 164 13.65 -7.03 23.80
CA LEU A 164 13.93 -6.72 22.41
C LEU A 164 13.05 -5.54 21.94
N LEU A 165 13.68 -4.52 21.38
CA LEU A 165 13.01 -3.39 20.74
C LEU A 165 13.18 -3.51 19.23
N SER A 166 12.08 -3.67 18.50
CA SER A 166 12.08 -3.82 17.05
C SER A 166 11.45 -2.61 16.38
N LEU A 167 12.24 -1.89 15.59
CA LEU A 167 11.82 -0.76 14.77
C LEU A 167 11.48 -1.28 13.38
N ASN A 168 10.28 -1.00 12.86
CA ASN A 168 9.82 -1.63 11.64
C ASN A 168 9.18 -0.63 10.68
N ALA A 169 9.37 -0.92 9.38
CA ALA A 169 8.60 -0.40 8.26
C ALA A 169 8.12 -1.60 7.43
N SER A 170 7.35 -2.46 8.06
CA SER A 170 6.83 -3.68 7.45
C SER A 170 5.54 -3.36 6.67
N PRO A 171 5.56 -3.51 5.32
CA PRO A 171 4.41 -3.15 4.50
C PRO A 171 3.24 -4.12 4.69
N TYR A 172 2.06 -3.56 4.49
CA TYR A 172 0.79 -4.26 4.52
C TYR A 172 0.62 -5.17 3.31
N HIS A 173 0.04 -6.32 3.53
CA HIS A 173 -0.79 -7.07 2.61
C HIS A 173 -1.83 -7.84 3.41
N MET A 174 -2.84 -8.41 2.75
CA MET A 174 -3.83 -9.27 3.38
C MET A 174 -3.12 -10.37 4.19
N ASP A 175 -3.62 -10.63 5.41
CA ASP A 175 -3.09 -11.65 6.34
C ASP A 175 -1.66 -11.44 6.89
N LYS A 176 -0.97 -10.32 6.52
CA LYS A 176 0.40 -10.04 6.98
C LYS A 176 0.53 -9.92 8.50
N LEU A 177 -0.48 -9.40 9.16
CA LEU A 177 -0.46 -9.17 10.61
C LEU A 177 -0.31 -10.50 11.38
N GLU A 178 -1.00 -11.55 10.96
CA GLU A 178 -0.90 -12.87 11.59
C GLU A 178 0.52 -13.45 11.45
N THR A 179 1.07 -13.36 10.24
CA THR A 179 2.45 -13.80 9.98
C THR A 179 3.47 -13.05 10.84
N ARG A 180 3.28 -11.72 11.04
CA ARG A 180 4.13 -10.94 11.95
C ARG A 180 4.05 -11.44 13.38
N TYR A 181 2.84 -11.72 13.88
CA TYR A 181 2.68 -12.27 15.24
C TYR A 181 3.38 -13.60 15.40
N GLU A 182 3.19 -14.53 14.48
CA GLU A 182 3.79 -15.87 14.54
C GLU A 182 5.32 -15.78 14.58
N VAL A 183 5.91 -15.03 13.65
CA VAL A 183 7.37 -14.88 13.52
C VAL A 183 7.97 -14.21 14.76
N ILE A 184 7.41 -13.08 15.21
CA ILE A 184 7.96 -12.35 16.35
C ILE A 184 7.69 -13.08 17.68
N ALA A 185 6.55 -13.79 17.80
CA ALA A 185 6.28 -14.64 18.94
C ALA A 185 7.27 -15.82 19.04
N GLU A 186 7.71 -16.36 17.90
CA GLU A 186 8.77 -17.36 17.87
C GLU A 186 10.08 -16.78 18.41
N ARG A 187 10.49 -15.57 17.99
CA ARG A 187 11.67 -14.88 18.54
C ARG A 187 11.57 -14.65 20.04
N ALA A 188 10.39 -14.25 20.54
CA ALA A 188 10.16 -14.08 21.97
C ALA A 188 10.33 -15.41 22.73
N ARG A 189 9.78 -16.51 22.22
CA ARG A 189 9.90 -17.86 22.81
C ARG A 189 11.33 -18.39 22.80
N GLU A 190 12.04 -18.30 21.68
CA GLU A 190 13.44 -18.75 21.51
C GLU A 190 14.42 -18.00 22.41
N THR A 191 14.24 -16.70 22.55
CA THR A 191 15.08 -15.87 23.39
C THR A 191 14.63 -15.87 24.85
N GLY A 192 13.35 -16.15 25.13
CA GLY A 192 12.74 -15.95 26.44
C GLY A 192 12.61 -14.47 26.82
N LEU A 193 12.67 -13.55 25.84
CA LEU A 193 12.61 -12.10 26.06
C LEU A 193 11.28 -11.53 25.56
N PRO A 194 10.69 -10.57 26.28
CA PRO A 194 9.59 -9.76 25.75
C PRO A 194 10.03 -8.94 24.54
N VAL A 195 9.09 -8.64 23.61
CA VAL A 195 9.36 -7.87 22.39
C VAL A 195 8.41 -6.67 22.32
N ILE A 196 8.96 -5.50 22.05
CA ILE A 196 8.20 -4.29 21.68
C ILE A 196 8.40 -4.08 20.18
N TYR A 197 7.33 -4.23 19.40
CA TYR A 197 7.31 -4.13 17.94
C TYR A 197 6.66 -2.81 17.52
N THR A 198 7.46 -1.86 17.03
CA THR A 198 7.01 -0.54 16.58
C THR A 198 6.98 -0.51 15.08
N ASN A 199 5.82 -0.31 14.45
CA ASN A 199 5.69 -0.30 12.99
C ASN A 199 5.28 1.08 12.47
N LEU A 200 5.75 1.40 11.25
CA LEU A 200 5.33 2.57 10.49
C LEU A 200 3.84 2.46 10.14
N VAL A 201 3.16 3.59 9.99
CA VAL A 201 1.80 3.68 9.43
C VAL A 201 1.78 4.70 8.29
N GLY A 202 0.90 4.51 7.29
CA GLY A 202 0.72 5.44 6.19
C GLY A 202 0.94 4.82 4.82
N GLY A 203 0.61 5.58 3.77
CA GLY A 203 0.84 5.22 2.37
C GLY A 203 2.12 5.84 1.82
N GLN A 204 2.85 5.09 1.01
CA GLN A 204 4.02 5.56 0.26
C GLN A 204 4.09 4.83 -1.08
N ASP A 205 3.88 5.55 -2.18
CA ASP A 205 3.75 5.01 -3.53
C ASP A 205 2.68 3.88 -3.58
N GLU A 206 3.04 2.66 -3.97
CA GLU A 206 2.15 1.49 -3.92
C GLU A 206 2.03 0.86 -2.53
N LEU A 207 2.90 1.19 -1.60
CA LEU A 207 2.93 0.56 -0.29
C LEU A 207 2.01 1.25 0.71
N VAL A 208 1.38 0.45 1.55
CA VAL A 208 0.72 0.90 2.77
C VAL A 208 1.40 0.23 3.95
N PHE A 209 1.64 0.98 5.00
CA PHE A 209 2.08 0.49 6.29
C PHE A 209 0.90 0.57 7.24
N ASP A 210 0.55 -0.54 7.84
CA ASP A 210 -0.67 -0.66 8.65
C ASP A 210 -0.48 -0.31 10.11
N GLY A 211 0.75 0.00 10.55
CA GLY A 211 1.04 0.16 11.96
C GLY A 211 0.81 -1.15 12.71
N ALA A 212 -0.32 -1.25 13.41
CA ALA A 212 -0.65 -2.40 14.24
C ALA A 212 0.51 -2.82 15.16
N SER A 213 1.23 -1.84 15.69
CA SER A 213 2.34 -2.06 16.62
C SER A 213 1.87 -2.84 17.83
N PHE A 214 2.72 -3.71 18.37
CA PHE A 214 2.31 -4.61 19.45
C PHE A 214 3.44 -4.92 20.45
N VAL A 215 3.06 -5.46 21.59
CA VAL A 215 3.97 -5.91 22.65
C VAL A 215 3.71 -7.39 22.93
N LEU A 216 4.78 -8.17 22.99
CA LEU A 216 4.74 -9.58 23.40
C LEU A 216 5.45 -9.76 24.75
N ASN A 217 4.90 -10.64 25.58
CA ASN A 217 5.65 -11.15 26.72
C ASN A 217 6.68 -12.20 26.30
N ASN A 218 7.49 -12.67 27.23
CA ASN A 218 8.53 -13.67 26.99
C ASN A 218 8.04 -15.07 26.55
N LYS A 219 6.73 -15.31 26.56
CA LYS A 219 6.08 -16.53 26.03
C LYS A 219 5.52 -16.32 24.61
N GLY A 220 5.70 -15.13 24.02
CA GLY A 220 5.16 -14.79 22.72
C GLY A 220 3.66 -14.50 22.72
N VAL A 221 3.07 -14.13 23.86
CA VAL A 221 1.67 -13.74 23.96
C VAL A 221 1.55 -12.24 23.84
N VAL A 222 0.61 -11.76 23.01
CA VAL A 222 0.31 -10.34 22.85
C VAL A 222 -0.25 -9.79 24.16
N THR A 223 0.41 -8.77 24.72
CA THR A 223 -0.01 -8.06 25.93
C THR A 223 -0.59 -6.69 25.63
N GLN A 224 -0.28 -6.12 24.49
CA GLN A 224 -0.82 -4.85 24.01
C GLN A 224 -0.75 -4.78 22.49
N GLN A 225 -1.75 -4.13 21.87
CA GLN A 225 -1.74 -3.86 20.42
C GLN A 225 -2.40 -2.52 20.13
N LEU A 226 -1.75 -1.73 19.26
CA LEU A 226 -2.30 -0.48 18.76
C LEU A 226 -3.28 -0.74 17.61
N PRO A 227 -4.23 0.20 17.39
CA PRO A 227 -5.10 0.13 16.23
C PRO A 227 -4.32 0.15 14.92
N SER A 228 -4.84 -0.56 13.90
CA SER A 228 -4.28 -0.58 12.55
C SER A 228 -4.68 0.67 11.76
N LEU A 229 -3.83 1.10 10.82
CA LEU A 229 -4.09 2.09 9.77
C LEU A 229 -4.38 3.52 10.28
N ILE A 230 -3.95 3.82 11.50
CA ILE A 230 -4.01 5.16 12.09
C ILE A 230 -2.70 5.50 12.82
N GLU A 231 -2.35 6.78 12.83
CA GLU A 231 -1.23 7.29 13.62
C GLU A 231 -1.58 7.27 15.12
N ALA A 232 -0.65 6.81 15.97
CA ALA A 232 -0.91 6.65 17.39
C ALA A 232 0.35 6.82 18.25
N LEU A 233 0.17 7.32 19.47
CA LEU A 233 1.15 7.28 20.55
C LEU A 233 0.56 6.43 21.67
N SER A 234 1.27 5.37 22.05
CA SER A 234 0.83 4.47 23.12
C SER A 234 1.89 4.30 24.19
N PHE A 235 1.50 3.81 25.35
CA PHE A 235 2.35 3.68 26.52
C PHE A 235 2.36 2.24 27.01
N ILE A 236 3.56 1.76 27.31
CA ILE A 236 3.83 0.41 27.81
C ILE A 236 4.35 0.55 29.23
N GLU A 237 3.73 -0.11 30.18
CA GLU A 237 4.25 -0.22 31.53
C GLU A 237 5.06 -1.52 31.68
N ILE A 238 6.25 -1.40 32.26
CA ILE A 238 7.12 -2.54 32.58
C ILE A 238 7.25 -2.62 34.09
N ILE A 239 6.87 -3.78 34.65
CA ILE A 239 7.00 -4.13 36.07
C ILE A 239 7.73 -5.46 36.13
N ASP A 240 8.75 -5.58 36.99
CA ASP A 240 9.54 -6.79 37.20
C ASP A 240 10.02 -7.43 35.88
N HIS A 241 10.57 -6.61 34.98
CA HIS A 241 11.08 -6.98 33.65
C HIS A 241 10.04 -7.67 32.75
N GLN A 242 8.73 -7.41 32.98
CA GLN A 242 7.64 -7.91 32.11
C GLN A 242 6.72 -6.75 31.68
N PRO A 243 6.21 -6.77 30.43
CA PRO A 243 5.21 -5.82 30.01
C PRO A 243 3.87 -6.12 30.73
N VAL A 244 3.23 -5.08 31.23
CA VAL A 244 1.89 -5.17 31.81
C VAL A 244 0.86 -5.33 30.70
N ASN A 245 -0.15 -6.18 30.93
CA ASN A 245 -1.26 -6.30 29.99
C ASN A 245 -2.03 -4.98 29.89
N ALA A 246 -2.29 -4.56 28.67
CA ALA A 246 -3.02 -3.34 28.34
C ALA A 246 -4.03 -3.60 27.20
N ASP A 247 -4.57 -2.55 26.60
CA ASP A 247 -5.58 -2.67 25.57
C ASP A 247 -5.02 -3.37 24.31
N ILE A 248 -5.78 -4.32 23.81
CA ILE A 248 -5.54 -4.98 22.52
C ILE A 248 -6.62 -4.47 21.56
N ALA A 249 -6.21 -3.73 20.55
CA ALA A 249 -7.13 -3.22 19.54
C ALA A 249 -7.84 -4.38 18.81
N PRO A 250 -9.14 -4.26 18.53
CA PRO A 250 -9.89 -5.31 17.87
C PRO A 250 -9.34 -5.57 16.46
N LYS A 251 -9.26 -6.86 16.10
CA LYS A 251 -8.89 -7.28 14.74
C LYS A 251 -9.95 -6.83 13.75
N LEU A 252 -9.52 -6.20 12.67
CA LEU A 252 -10.41 -5.85 11.57
C LEU A 252 -10.79 -7.09 10.76
N SER A 253 -12.01 -7.12 10.19
CA SER A 253 -12.33 -8.11 9.15
C SER A 253 -11.46 -7.87 7.92
N LEU A 254 -11.34 -8.86 7.03
CA LEU A 254 -10.58 -8.73 5.78
C LEU A 254 -11.04 -7.51 4.99
N GLU A 255 -12.34 -7.36 4.80
CA GLU A 255 -12.93 -6.26 4.05
C GLU A 255 -12.67 -4.91 4.72
N ALA A 256 -12.79 -4.82 6.04
CA ALA A 256 -12.49 -3.61 6.80
C ALA A 256 -11.01 -3.24 6.69
N SER A 257 -10.12 -4.21 6.79
CA SER A 257 -8.67 -4.03 6.68
C SER A 257 -8.29 -3.51 5.30
N VAL A 258 -8.71 -4.20 4.24
CA VAL A 258 -8.42 -3.81 2.85
C VAL A 258 -9.03 -2.45 2.51
N TYR A 259 -10.30 -2.22 2.86
CA TYR A 259 -10.97 -0.94 2.59
C TYR A 259 -10.23 0.25 3.23
N ASN A 260 -9.83 0.11 4.49
CA ASN A 260 -9.10 1.16 5.19
C ASN A 260 -7.65 1.32 4.67
N ALA A 261 -7.00 0.24 4.22
CA ALA A 261 -5.70 0.32 3.57
C ALA A 261 -5.77 1.10 2.23
N LEU A 262 -6.77 0.83 1.40
CA LEU A 262 -7.03 1.57 0.15
C LEU A 262 -7.33 3.05 0.44
N LYS A 263 -8.15 3.33 1.45
CA LYS A 263 -8.47 4.69 1.89
C LYS A 263 -7.23 5.45 2.35
N LEU A 264 -6.40 4.83 3.20
CA LEU A 264 -5.16 5.43 3.71
C LEU A 264 -4.15 5.67 2.57
N GLY A 265 -3.93 4.67 1.71
CA GLY A 265 -3.03 4.78 0.56
C GLY A 265 -3.41 5.91 -0.38
N LEU A 266 -4.71 6.04 -0.72
CA LEU A 266 -5.20 7.14 -1.55
C LEU A 266 -5.05 8.51 -0.87
N ALA A 267 -5.46 8.62 0.40
CA ALA A 267 -5.37 9.87 1.14
C ALA A 267 -3.92 10.37 1.20
N ASP A 268 -2.99 9.49 1.53
CA ASP A 268 -1.58 9.83 1.63
C ASP A 268 -0.97 10.15 0.26
N TYR A 269 -1.27 9.37 -0.77
CA TYR A 269 -0.78 9.64 -2.13
C TYR A 269 -1.18 11.04 -2.60
N VAL A 270 -2.45 11.40 -2.44
CA VAL A 270 -2.97 12.71 -2.85
C VAL A 270 -2.38 13.84 -1.99
N ASN A 271 -2.36 13.68 -0.67
CA ASN A 271 -1.91 14.72 0.26
C ASN A 271 -0.39 14.93 0.25
N LYS A 272 0.39 13.83 0.26
CA LYS A 272 1.86 13.90 0.26
C LYS A 272 2.42 14.49 -1.05
N ASN A 273 1.72 14.27 -2.18
CA ASN A 273 2.05 14.90 -3.46
C ASN A 273 1.47 16.31 -3.64
N GLY A 274 0.63 16.79 -2.71
CA GLY A 274 0.06 18.12 -2.77
C GLY A 274 -1.06 18.31 -3.80
N PHE A 275 -1.71 17.24 -4.28
CA PHE A 275 -2.84 17.37 -5.19
C PHE A 275 -4.07 17.95 -4.47
N PRO A 276 -4.71 18.98 -5.02
CA PRO A 276 -5.86 19.60 -4.36
C PRO A 276 -7.11 18.72 -4.37
N SER A 277 -7.27 17.87 -5.38
CA SER A 277 -8.48 17.07 -5.60
C SER A 277 -8.22 15.92 -6.57
N VAL A 278 -9.22 15.06 -6.71
CA VAL A 278 -9.23 13.95 -7.66
C VAL A 278 -10.38 14.07 -8.65
N VAL A 279 -10.22 13.50 -9.84
CA VAL A 279 -11.28 13.35 -10.85
C VAL A 279 -11.32 11.91 -11.35
N LEU A 280 -12.51 11.35 -11.54
CA LEU A 280 -12.68 10.01 -12.11
C LEU A 280 -13.88 9.92 -13.05
N GLY A 281 -13.82 8.97 -13.97
CA GLY A 281 -14.96 8.59 -14.79
C GLY A 281 -15.92 7.71 -13.98
N LEU A 282 -17.20 8.12 -13.89
CA LEU A 282 -18.24 7.33 -13.22
C LEU A 282 -19.09 6.65 -14.29
N SER A 283 -18.85 5.36 -14.53
CA SER A 283 -19.50 4.59 -15.59
C SER A 283 -20.87 3.99 -15.18
N GLY A 284 -21.17 3.96 -13.88
CA GLY A 284 -22.29 3.18 -13.34
C GLY A 284 -21.94 1.69 -13.13
N GLY A 285 -20.68 1.29 -13.33
CA GLY A 285 -20.14 -0.03 -13.00
C GLY A 285 -19.55 -0.09 -11.58
N ILE A 286 -19.40 -1.31 -11.06
CA ILE A 286 -18.99 -1.57 -9.66
C ILE A 286 -17.63 -0.99 -9.31
N ASP A 287 -16.65 -1.06 -10.22
CA ASP A 287 -15.28 -0.61 -9.98
C ASP A 287 -15.23 0.91 -9.83
N SER A 288 -15.87 1.65 -10.74
CA SER A 288 -15.96 3.11 -10.64
C SER A 288 -16.75 3.56 -9.41
N ALA A 289 -17.78 2.81 -9.03
CA ALA A 289 -18.57 3.06 -7.83
C ALA A 289 -17.74 2.84 -6.55
N LEU A 290 -17.02 1.72 -6.43
CA LEU A 290 -16.16 1.46 -5.28
C LEU A 290 -15.03 2.50 -5.20
N THR A 291 -14.39 2.83 -6.34
CA THR A 291 -13.35 3.87 -6.40
C THR A 291 -13.89 5.22 -5.90
N LEU A 292 -15.10 5.60 -6.32
CA LEU A 292 -15.75 6.82 -5.85
C LEU A 292 -16.02 6.79 -4.34
N ALA A 293 -16.57 5.69 -3.83
CA ALA A 293 -16.87 5.54 -2.40
C ALA A 293 -15.61 5.68 -1.54
N ILE A 294 -14.52 5.00 -1.92
CA ILE A 294 -13.23 5.09 -1.21
C ILE A 294 -12.65 6.50 -1.33
N ALA A 295 -12.72 7.13 -2.51
CA ALA A 295 -12.21 8.48 -2.71
C ALA A 295 -12.91 9.51 -1.83
N VAL A 296 -14.24 9.43 -1.70
CA VAL A 296 -15.01 10.32 -0.80
C VAL A 296 -14.70 10.06 0.66
N ASP A 297 -14.58 8.80 1.07
CA ASP A 297 -14.23 8.45 2.45
C ASP A 297 -12.78 8.82 2.82
N ALA A 298 -11.89 8.93 1.82
CA ALA A 298 -10.49 9.31 2.00
C ALA A 298 -10.27 10.84 2.02
N LEU A 299 -10.98 11.58 1.17
CA LEU A 299 -10.66 12.97 0.86
C LEU A 299 -11.78 13.97 1.18
N GLY A 300 -13.01 13.49 1.41
CA GLY A 300 -14.22 14.32 1.47
C GLY A 300 -14.81 14.60 0.09
N ALA A 301 -16.14 14.79 0.02
CA ALA A 301 -16.88 14.96 -1.22
C ALA A 301 -16.45 16.20 -2.02
N GLU A 302 -16.03 17.26 -1.35
CA GLU A 302 -15.61 18.53 -1.96
C GLU A 302 -14.31 18.42 -2.77
N ARG A 303 -13.47 17.41 -2.49
CA ARG A 303 -12.23 17.12 -3.21
C ARG A 303 -12.37 16.06 -4.30
N VAL A 304 -13.59 15.56 -4.53
CA VAL A 304 -13.85 14.50 -5.52
C VAL A 304 -14.80 15.03 -6.58
N LYS A 305 -14.40 14.93 -7.85
CA LYS A 305 -15.23 15.26 -9.01
C LYS A 305 -15.46 14.02 -9.87
N VAL A 306 -16.68 13.79 -10.30
CA VAL A 306 -17.01 12.68 -11.19
C VAL A 306 -17.56 13.16 -12.53
N VAL A 307 -17.24 12.42 -13.59
CA VAL A 307 -17.66 12.72 -14.96
C VAL A 307 -18.27 11.47 -15.60
N MET A 308 -19.52 11.57 -16.01
CA MET A 308 -20.16 10.55 -16.86
C MET A 308 -19.92 10.89 -18.34
N MET A 309 -19.30 9.97 -19.06
CA MET A 309 -18.94 10.10 -20.47
C MET A 309 -19.65 9.03 -21.29
N SER A 310 -20.97 9.23 -21.46
CA SER A 310 -21.85 8.25 -22.14
C SER A 310 -21.58 8.21 -23.65
N SER A 311 -21.65 7.00 -24.22
CA SER A 311 -21.73 6.73 -25.66
C SER A 311 -23.15 6.25 -26.02
N GLU A 312 -23.36 5.91 -27.28
CA GLU A 312 -24.61 5.28 -27.74
C GLU A 312 -24.85 3.86 -27.19
N PHE A 313 -23.76 3.20 -26.71
CA PHE A 313 -23.81 1.87 -26.11
C PHE A 313 -24.03 1.90 -24.59
N THR A 314 -23.96 3.09 -23.97
CA THR A 314 -24.17 3.23 -22.52
C THR A 314 -25.64 3.03 -22.17
N ALA A 315 -25.94 2.03 -21.35
CA ALA A 315 -27.28 1.76 -20.89
C ALA A 315 -27.84 2.93 -20.06
N SER A 316 -29.14 3.25 -20.24
CA SER A 316 -29.78 4.33 -19.46
C SER A 316 -29.67 4.09 -17.95
N MET A 317 -29.82 2.84 -17.52
CA MET A 317 -29.69 2.45 -16.12
C MET A 317 -28.29 2.76 -15.55
N SER A 318 -27.22 2.68 -16.34
CA SER A 318 -25.86 3.03 -15.90
C SER A 318 -25.74 4.54 -15.62
N VAL A 319 -26.40 5.35 -16.44
CA VAL A 319 -26.49 6.81 -16.23
C VAL A 319 -27.29 7.13 -14.96
N ASP A 320 -28.44 6.47 -14.77
CA ASP A 320 -29.31 6.68 -13.60
C ASP A 320 -28.59 6.28 -12.31
N ASP A 321 -27.93 5.13 -12.29
CA ASP A 321 -27.15 4.63 -11.14
C ASP A 321 -25.99 5.55 -10.80
N ALA A 322 -25.28 6.07 -11.81
CA ALA A 322 -24.20 7.02 -11.60
C ALA A 322 -24.70 8.35 -10.99
N VAL A 323 -25.85 8.85 -11.44
CA VAL A 323 -26.49 10.06 -10.87
C VAL A 323 -26.95 9.80 -9.44
N GLU A 324 -27.64 8.67 -9.19
CA GLU A 324 -28.08 8.29 -7.84
C GLU A 324 -26.88 8.26 -6.89
N MET A 325 -25.81 7.57 -7.28
CA MET A 325 -24.62 7.46 -6.44
C MET A 325 -23.94 8.82 -6.18
N ALA A 326 -23.77 9.65 -7.21
CA ALA A 326 -23.18 10.97 -7.05
C ALA A 326 -23.95 11.84 -6.04
N ASN A 327 -25.30 11.75 -6.06
CA ASN A 327 -26.17 12.43 -5.11
C ASN A 327 -26.04 11.85 -3.69
N LEU A 328 -25.99 10.50 -3.55
CA LEU A 328 -25.86 9.83 -2.26
C LEU A 328 -24.56 10.20 -1.55
N VAL A 329 -23.44 10.34 -2.27
CA VAL A 329 -22.14 10.71 -1.69
C VAL A 329 -21.86 12.22 -1.71
N GLY A 330 -22.75 13.03 -2.34
CA GLY A 330 -22.67 14.49 -2.33
C GLY A 330 -21.55 15.11 -3.18
N VAL A 331 -21.09 14.42 -4.24
CA VAL A 331 -20.00 14.90 -5.10
C VAL A 331 -20.48 15.75 -6.28
N LYS A 332 -19.59 16.61 -6.79
CA LYS A 332 -19.82 17.33 -8.05
C LYS A 332 -19.85 16.36 -9.22
N TYR A 333 -20.93 16.39 -9.99
CA TYR A 333 -21.17 15.51 -11.13
C TYR A 333 -21.32 16.32 -12.43
N SER A 334 -20.73 15.84 -13.51
CA SER A 334 -20.92 16.41 -14.85
C SER A 334 -21.12 15.33 -15.90
N LYS A 335 -21.87 15.66 -16.97
CA LYS A 335 -22.08 14.81 -18.13
C LYS A 335 -21.34 15.39 -19.34
N ILE A 336 -20.51 14.57 -19.98
CA ILE A 336 -19.80 14.91 -21.22
C ILE A 336 -20.00 13.74 -22.20
N PRO A 337 -21.09 13.70 -22.99
CA PRO A 337 -21.31 12.65 -23.97
C PRO A 337 -20.19 12.60 -25.00
N ILE A 338 -19.71 11.39 -25.33
CA ILE A 338 -18.59 11.22 -26.28
C ILE A 338 -19.06 10.94 -27.72
N LYS A 339 -20.38 10.81 -27.98
CA LYS A 339 -20.93 10.38 -29.27
C LYS A 339 -20.37 11.19 -30.43
N ASN A 340 -20.49 12.50 -30.39
CA ASN A 340 -20.04 13.36 -31.50
C ASN A 340 -18.51 13.30 -31.73
N LEU A 341 -17.75 13.17 -30.65
CA LEU A 341 -16.28 13.00 -30.75
C LEU A 341 -15.95 11.64 -31.39
N PHE A 342 -16.64 10.59 -30.99
CA PHE A 342 -16.45 9.26 -31.53
C PHE A 342 -16.80 9.20 -33.02
N GLU A 343 -17.94 9.77 -33.43
CA GLU A 343 -18.33 9.89 -34.84
C GLU A 343 -17.28 10.65 -35.65
N LEU A 344 -16.79 11.80 -35.16
CA LEU A 344 -15.77 12.59 -35.84
C LEU A 344 -14.46 11.82 -36.02
N PHE A 345 -14.01 11.07 -35.01
CA PHE A 345 -12.81 10.21 -35.14
C PHE A 345 -13.02 9.12 -36.19
N ARG A 346 -14.20 8.47 -36.22
CA ARG A 346 -14.53 7.46 -37.23
C ARG A 346 -14.55 8.02 -38.63
N GLU A 347 -15.18 9.18 -38.85
CA GLU A 347 -15.17 9.87 -40.12
C GLU A 347 -13.76 10.25 -40.59
N THR A 348 -12.93 10.75 -39.65
CA THR A 348 -11.54 11.13 -39.93
C THR A 348 -10.69 9.94 -40.34
N LEU A 349 -10.91 8.77 -39.74
CA LEU A 349 -10.14 7.55 -39.99
C LEU A 349 -10.73 6.68 -41.11
N ALA A 350 -11.94 6.96 -41.59
CA ALA A 350 -12.61 6.17 -42.64
C ALA A 350 -11.77 5.99 -43.92
N PRO A 351 -11.02 7.02 -44.41
CA PRO A 351 -10.17 6.83 -45.58
C PRO A 351 -9.04 5.81 -45.36
N GLU A 352 -8.55 5.66 -44.13
CA GLU A 352 -7.47 4.73 -43.76
C GLU A 352 -8.00 3.31 -43.50
N PHE A 353 -9.21 3.20 -42.95
CA PHE A 353 -9.80 1.91 -42.59
C PHE A 353 -10.52 1.23 -43.76
N GLY A 354 -10.99 2.00 -44.74
CA GLY A 354 -11.73 1.47 -45.88
C GLY A 354 -12.98 0.67 -45.45
N ASP A 355 -13.15 -0.52 -46.03
CA ASP A 355 -14.28 -1.42 -45.74
C ASP A 355 -14.03 -2.42 -44.60
N LEU A 356 -13.02 -2.17 -43.73
CA LEU A 356 -12.77 -3.03 -42.56
C LEU A 356 -13.96 -2.97 -41.58
N PRO A 357 -14.39 -4.13 -41.03
CA PRO A 357 -15.52 -4.17 -40.11
C PRO A 357 -15.16 -3.52 -38.76
N PHE A 358 -16.20 -3.05 -38.06
CA PHE A 358 -16.10 -2.59 -36.66
C PHE A 358 -15.55 -3.70 -35.77
N ASP A 359 -14.50 -3.39 -34.99
CA ASP A 359 -13.83 -4.33 -34.09
C ASP A 359 -13.37 -3.66 -32.78
N THR A 360 -12.39 -4.25 -32.12
CA THR A 360 -11.76 -3.71 -30.89
C THR A 360 -11.12 -2.32 -31.10
N THR A 361 -10.85 -1.90 -32.33
CA THR A 361 -10.29 -0.57 -32.65
C THR A 361 -11.25 0.53 -32.23
N GLU A 362 -12.51 0.41 -32.60
CA GLU A 362 -13.55 1.39 -32.26
C GLU A 362 -13.94 1.33 -30.78
N GLU A 363 -13.93 0.14 -30.17
CA GLU A 363 -14.09 -0.01 -28.71
C GLU A 363 -12.98 0.77 -27.97
N ASN A 364 -11.74 0.56 -28.36
CA ASN A 364 -10.58 1.25 -27.79
C ASN A 364 -10.57 2.77 -28.06
N LEU A 365 -11.11 3.20 -29.19
CA LEU A 365 -11.23 4.62 -29.51
C LEU A 365 -12.13 5.34 -28.51
N GLN A 366 -13.28 4.73 -28.14
CA GLN A 366 -14.16 5.28 -27.10
C GLN A 366 -13.44 5.42 -25.74
N ALA A 367 -12.68 4.39 -25.34
CA ALA A 367 -11.90 4.42 -24.09
C ALA A 367 -10.87 5.56 -24.10
N ARG A 368 -10.15 5.75 -25.24
CA ARG A 368 -9.15 6.82 -25.40
C ARG A 368 -9.77 8.22 -25.39
N ILE A 369 -10.92 8.42 -26.02
CA ILE A 369 -11.66 9.68 -25.96
C ILE A 369 -11.99 10.02 -24.50
N ARG A 370 -12.48 9.07 -23.70
CA ARG A 370 -12.73 9.26 -22.27
C ARG A 370 -11.47 9.61 -21.50
N GLY A 371 -10.38 8.89 -21.74
CA GLY A 371 -9.08 9.17 -21.11
C GLY A 371 -8.59 10.58 -21.43
N MET A 372 -8.68 11.02 -22.68
CA MET A 372 -8.29 12.37 -23.11
C MET A 372 -9.12 13.45 -22.40
N LEU A 373 -10.43 13.28 -22.26
CA LEU A 373 -11.31 14.22 -21.58
C LEU A 373 -10.95 14.32 -20.07
N LEU A 374 -10.71 13.19 -19.41
CA LEU A 374 -10.31 13.17 -18.00
C LEU A 374 -8.96 13.86 -17.81
N MET A 375 -7.97 13.59 -18.66
CA MET A 375 -6.65 14.23 -18.59
C MET A 375 -6.73 15.74 -18.87
N ALA A 376 -7.59 16.18 -19.78
CA ALA A 376 -7.81 17.60 -20.03
C ALA A 376 -8.40 18.30 -18.79
N LEU A 377 -9.36 17.67 -18.10
CA LEU A 377 -9.91 18.18 -16.85
C LEU A 377 -8.87 18.18 -15.72
N SER A 378 -8.07 17.13 -15.62
CA SER A 378 -6.95 17.02 -14.69
C SER A 378 -5.99 18.21 -14.84
N ASN A 379 -5.50 18.45 -16.04
CA ASN A 379 -4.58 19.56 -16.32
C ASN A 379 -5.21 20.93 -16.02
N LYS A 380 -6.49 21.09 -16.35
CA LYS A 380 -7.16 22.38 -16.17
C LYS A 380 -7.39 22.76 -14.71
N PHE A 381 -7.65 21.76 -13.86
CA PHE A 381 -8.03 21.95 -12.46
C PHE A 381 -6.94 21.54 -11.46
N GLY A 382 -5.82 21.00 -11.91
CA GLY A 382 -4.76 20.47 -11.05
C GLY A 382 -5.13 19.19 -10.31
N SER A 383 -6.26 18.55 -10.67
CA SER A 383 -6.75 17.32 -10.03
C SER A 383 -6.01 16.11 -10.60
N ILE A 384 -5.72 15.11 -9.76
CA ILE A 384 -5.21 13.83 -10.29
C ILE A 384 -6.36 12.94 -10.78
N VAL A 385 -6.17 12.23 -11.89
CA VAL A 385 -7.12 11.25 -12.41
C VAL A 385 -6.95 9.93 -11.66
N LEU A 386 -8.05 9.41 -11.07
CA LEU A 386 -8.12 8.04 -10.57
C LEU A 386 -8.62 7.11 -11.68
N THR A 387 -7.84 6.06 -11.97
CA THR A 387 -8.32 4.96 -12.82
C THR A 387 -9.10 3.95 -11.98
N THR A 388 -9.96 3.18 -12.64
CA THR A 388 -10.91 2.29 -11.97
C THR A 388 -10.68 0.81 -12.30
N GLY A 389 -9.60 0.47 -13.03
CA GLY A 389 -9.24 -0.91 -13.34
C GLY A 389 -8.85 -1.70 -12.08
N ASN A 390 -9.24 -2.97 -12.03
CA ASN A 390 -8.95 -3.90 -10.94
C ASN A 390 -7.85 -4.91 -11.29
N LYS A 391 -7.40 -5.72 -10.31
CA LYS A 391 -6.32 -6.70 -10.48
C LYS A 391 -6.64 -7.74 -11.56
N SER A 392 -7.87 -8.23 -11.63
CA SER A 392 -8.29 -9.27 -12.57
C SER A 392 -8.21 -8.78 -14.01
N GLU A 393 -8.70 -7.56 -14.28
CA GLU A 393 -8.61 -6.90 -15.59
C GLU A 393 -7.15 -6.61 -15.97
N MET A 394 -6.37 -6.07 -15.03
CA MET A 394 -4.94 -5.80 -15.23
C MET A 394 -4.13 -7.07 -15.52
N ALA A 395 -4.46 -8.17 -14.85
CA ALA A 395 -3.78 -9.44 -15.06
C ALA A 395 -3.88 -9.91 -16.51
N VAL A 396 -5.07 -9.97 -17.05
CA VAL A 396 -5.35 -10.49 -18.41
C VAL A 396 -5.27 -9.41 -19.50
N GLY A 397 -5.01 -8.15 -19.12
CA GLY A 397 -4.93 -7.02 -20.06
C GLY A 397 -6.27 -6.62 -20.65
N TYR A 398 -7.38 -6.89 -19.94
CA TYR A 398 -8.71 -6.41 -20.29
C TYR A 398 -8.84 -4.92 -19.97
N SER A 399 -8.04 -4.15 -20.67
CA SER A 399 -7.86 -2.70 -20.50
C SER A 399 -7.32 -2.08 -21.78
N THR A 400 -7.54 -0.79 -21.95
CA THR A 400 -7.10 -0.03 -23.13
C THR A 400 -5.95 0.90 -22.76
N LEU A 401 -4.77 0.71 -23.38
CA LEU A 401 -3.66 1.65 -23.27
C LEU A 401 -4.10 3.06 -23.66
N TYR A 402 -3.77 4.03 -22.82
CA TYR A 402 -4.12 5.46 -22.98
C TYR A 402 -5.62 5.74 -23.00
N GLY A 403 -6.45 4.76 -22.59
CA GLY A 403 -7.88 4.87 -22.44
C GLY A 403 -8.28 4.81 -20.96
N ASP A 404 -8.85 3.72 -20.53
CA ASP A 404 -9.23 3.47 -19.12
C ASP A 404 -8.05 3.33 -18.17
N MET A 405 -6.85 3.07 -18.69
CA MET A 405 -5.58 3.11 -17.94
C MET A 405 -4.99 4.52 -17.80
N ALA A 406 -5.56 5.54 -18.47
CA ALA A 406 -5.05 6.91 -18.42
C ALA A 406 -5.38 7.58 -17.10
N GLY A 407 -4.39 7.79 -16.26
CA GLY A 407 -4.55 8.43 -14.95
C GLY A 407 -3.23 8.53 -14.19
N GLY A 408 -3.31 9.10 -13.00
CA GLY A 408 -2.14 9.28 -12.13
C GLY A 408 -2.10 8.33 -10.94
N PHE A 409 -3.24 7.67 -10.63
CA PHE A 409 -3.30 6.68 -9.56
C PHE A 409 -4.40 5.64 -9.84
N SER A 410 -4.06 4.35 -9.64
CA SER A 410 -4.95 3.21 -9.91
C SER A 410 -5.35 2.53 -8.61
N LEU A 411 -6.44 3.03 -8.00
CA LEU A 411 -6.81 2.66 -6.62
C LEU A 411 -7.06 1.16 -6.42
N LEU A 412 -7.70 0.50 -7.40
CA LEU A 412 -8.09 -0.91 -7.31
C LEU A 412 -7.12 -1.86 -8.05
N ASN A 413 -5.96 -1.35 -8.48
CA ASN A 413 -5.00 -2.06 -9.32
C ASN A 413 -4.60 -3.47 -8.81
N ASP A 414 -4.57 -3.65 -7.49
CA ASP A 414 -4.22 -4.91 -6.84
C ASP A 414 -5.41 -5.57 -6.11
N VAL A 415 -6.65 -5.14 -6.42
CA VAL A 415 -7.88 -5.70 -5.84
C VAL A 415 -8.53 -6.68 -6.83
N PRO A 416 -8.60 -8.00 -6.54
CA PRO A 416 -9.31 -8.96 -7.37
C PRO A 416 -10.80 -8.59 -7.51
N LYS A 417 -11.41 -8.89 -8.67
CA LYS A 417 -12.81 -8.53 -8.95
C LYS A 417 -13.79 -9.10 -7.93
N THR A 418 -13.54 -10.31 -7.49
CA THR A 418 -14.37 -10.95 -6.43
C THR A 418 -14.31 -10.18 -5.12
N LEU A 419 -13.15 -9.60 -4.78
CA LEU A 419 -12.97 -8.76 -3.61
C LEU A 419 -13.61 -7.37 -3.80
N VAL A 420 -13.62 -6.80 -5.01
CA VAL A 420 -14.33 -5.54 -5.31
C VAL A 420 -15.80 -5.62 -4.88
N TYR A 421 -16.50 -6.73 -5.20
CA TYR A 421 -17.87 -6.94 -4.77
C TYR A 421 -18.03 -7.05 -3.26
N LYS A 422 -17.09 -7.72 -2.57
CA LYS A 422 -17.11 -7.83 -1.11
C LYS A 422 -16.90 -6.47 -0.45
N LEU A 423 -15.95 -5.67 -0.97
CA LEU A 423 -15.68 -4.32 -0.46
C LEU A 423 -16.86 -3.37 -0.68
N ALA A 424 -17.55 -3.45 -1.83
CA ALA A 424 -18.74 -2.66 -2.08
C ALA A 424 -19.89 -3.00 -1.10
N LYS A 425 -20.11 -4.28 -0.83
CA LYS A 425 -21.07 -4.75 0.17
C LYS A 425 -20.66 -4.31 1.58
N TYR A 426 -19.38 -4.44 1.93
CA TYR A 426 -18.84 -3.96 3.19
C TYR A 426 -19.09 -2.46 3.36
N ARG A 427 -18.75 -1.65 2.35
CA ARG A 427 -18.99 -0.20 2.43
C ARG A 427 -20.48 0.13 2.65
N ASN A 428 -21.37 -0.54 1.96
CA ASN A 428 -22.82 -0.37 2.13
C ASN A 428 -23.33 -0.86 3.50
N SER A 429 -22.64 -1.79 4.16
CA SER A 429 -23.00 -2.21 5.53
C SER A 429 -22.75 -1.11 6.56
N LEU A 430 -21.85 -0.17 6.29
CA LEU A 430 -21.60 0.99 7.16
C LEU A 430 -22.66 2.08 6.96
N SER A 431 -22.93 2.40 5.70
CA SER A 431 -24.03 3.28 5.28
C SER A 431 -24.23 3.09 3.76
N ARG A 432 -25.49 3.07 3.29
CA ARG A 432 -25.78 2.88 1.87
C ARG A 432 -25.32 4.09 1.04
N VAL A 433 -24.36 3.86 0.15
CA VAL A 433 -23.85 4.87 -0.80
C VAL A 433 -23.75 4.33 -2.23
N ILE A 434 -23.63 3.02 -2.42
CA ILE A 434 -23.59 2.37 -3.73
C ILE A 434 -25.00 1.83 -4.01
N PRO A 435 -25.68 2.24 -5.11
CA PRO A 435 -26.96 1.67 -5.53
C PRO A 435 -26.90 0.14 -5.67
N GLU A 436 -27.90 -0.56 -5.16
CA GLU A 436 -27.92 -2.04 -5.14
C GLU A 436 -27.79 -2.66 -6.52
N ARG A 437 -28.39 -2.02 -7.53
CA ARG A 437 -28.31 -2.48 -8.92
C ARG A 437 -26.89 -2.52 -9.47
N ILE A 438 -26.00 -1.61 -9.04
CA ILE A 438 -24.57 -1.63 -9.39
C ILE A 438 -23.90 -2.90 -8.85
N ILE A 439 -24.29 -3.36 -7.65
CA ILE A 439 -23.70 -4.54 -7.01
C ILE A 439 -24.22 -5.84 -7.61
N THR A 440 -25.50 -5.86 -8.05
CA THR A 440 -26.18 -7.08 -8.49
C THR A 440 -26.12 -7.31 -9.99
N ARG A 441 -25.84 -6.28 -10.79
CA ARG A 441 -25.77 -6.37 -12.24
C ARG A 441 -24.48 -7.06 -12.70
N ALA A 442 -24.59 -7.85 -13.78
CA ALA A 442 -23.43 -8.43 -14.44
C ALA A 442 -22.46 -7.33 -14.96
N PRO A 443 -21.15 -7.50 -14.81
CA PRO A 443 -20.17 -6.52 -15.27
C PRO A 443 -20.12 -6.45 -16.80
N SER A 444 -19.95 -5.21 -17.33
CA SER A 444 -19.83 -4.93 -18.76
C SER A 444 -19.06 -3.63 -18.99
N ALA A 445 -18.21 -3.62 -20.01
CA ALA A 445 -17.50 -2.43 -20.45
C ALA A 445 -18.39 -1.44 -21.25
N GLU A 446 -19.57 -1.86 -21.73
CA GLU A 446 -20.53 -1.04 -22.50
C GLU A 446 -19.90 -0.31 -23.72
N LEU A 447 -18.98 -0.97 -24.44
CA LEU A 447 -18.32 -0.45 -25.63
C LEU A 447 -18.96 -0.91 -26.93
N ARG A 448 -19.84 -1.92 -26.87
CA ARG A 448 -20.68 -2.45 -27.95
C ARG A 448 -22.01 -2.95 -27.41
N ALA A 449 -22.96 -3.19 -28.31
CA ALA A 449 -24.30 -3.68 -27.94
C ALA A 449 -24.25 -5.05 -27.25
N ASN A 450 -25.00 -5.19 -26.14
CA ASN A 450 -25.18 -6.44 -25.38
C ASN A 450 -23.85 -7.06 -24.87
N GLN A 451 -22.82 -6.27 -24.68
CA GLN A 451 -21.52 -6.73 -24.19
C GLN A 451 -21.60 -7.21 -22.74
N THR A 452 -20.91 -8.33 -22.45
CA THR A 452 -20.60 -8.81 -21.10
C THR A 452 -19.11 -9.19 -21.01
N ASP A 453 -18.51 -9.09 -19.82
CA ASP A 453 -17.10 -9.45 -19.66
C ASP A 453 -16.85 -10.94 -19.92
N GLN A 454 -17.87 -11.80 -19.63
CA GLN A 454 -17.82 -13.24 -19.90
C GLN A 454 -17.81 -13.62 -21.39
N ASP A 455 -18.10 -12.70 -22.31
CA ASP A 455 -17.87 -12.93 -23.75
C ASP A 455 -16.38 -13.21 -24.03
N SER A 456 -15.52 -12.63 -23.20
CA SER A 456 -14.05 -12.64 -23.38
C SER A 456 -13.28 -13.31 -22.25
N LEU A 457 -13.84 -13.46 -21.05
CA LEU A 457 -13.17 -13.94 -19.85
C LEU A 457 -13.93 -15.12 -19.22
N PRO A 458 -13.26 -16.04 -18.50
CA PRO A 458 -13.97 -16.98 -17.65
C PRO A 458 -14.67 -16.25 -16.49
N PRO A 459 -15.59 -16.91 -15.75
CA PRO A 459 -16.15 -16.35 -14.51
C PRO A 459 -15.05 -15.83 -13.58
N TYR A 460 -15.29 -14.69 -12.93
CA TYR A 460 -14.27 -14.04 -12.12
C TYR A 460 -13.77 -14.88 -10.94
N GLU A 461 -14.61 -15.76 -10.39
CA GLU A 461 -14.20 -16.71 -9.35
C GLU A 461 -13.09 -17.67 -9.84
N ILE A 462 -13.17 -18.08 -11.09
CA ILE A 462 -12.16 -18.93 -11.74
C ILE A 462 -10.95 -18.09 -12.13
N LEU A 463 -11.18 -16.91 -12.72
CA LEU A 463 -10.12 -16.01 -13.16
C LEU A 463 -9.22 -15.60 -11.98
N ASP A 464 -9.82 -15.12 -10.89
CA ASP A 464 -9.08 -14.62 -9.72
C ASP A 464 -8.28 -15.76 -9.04
N ALA A 465 -8.85 -16.97 -8.96
CA ALA A 465 -8.14 -18.10 -8.40
C ALA A 465 -6.94 -18.52 -9.25
N ILE A 466 -7.06 -18.51 -10.59
CA ILE A 466 -5.92 -18.79 -11.48
C ILE A 466 -4.88 -17.67 -11.40
N VAL A 467 -5.31 -16.39 -11.32
CA VAL A 467 -4.39 -15.26 -11.16
C VAL A 467 -3.61 -15.40 -9.85
N GLN A 468 -4.27 -15.69 -8.74
CA GLN A 468 -3.61 -15.91 -7.46
C GLN A 468 -2.57 -17.03 -7.57
N ALA A 469 -2.97 -18.21 -8.01
CA ALA A 469 -2.07 -19.37 -8.11
C ALA A 469 -0.86 -19.09 -9.04
N TYR A 470 -1.08 -18.40 -10.19
CA TYR A 470 -0.02 -18.17 -11.17
C TYR A 470 0.88 -16.99 -10.83
N VAL A 471 0.32 -15.91 -10.27
CA VAL A 471 1.04 -14.64 -10.04
C VAL A 471 1.59 -14.54 -8.62
N GLU A 472 0.78 -14.90 -7.61
CA GLU A 472 1.15 -14.75 -6.21
C GLU A 472 1.90 -15.99 -5.68
N ASP A 473 1.42 -17.19 -6.04
CA ASP A 473 1.98 -18.46 -5.57
C ASP A 473 3.04 -19.06 -6.52
N ASP A 474 3.35 -18.39 -7.65
CA ASP A 474 4.31 -18.86 -8.70
C ASP A 474 4.08 -20.32 -9.16
N MET A 475 2.83 -20.78 -9.14
CA MET A 475 2.51 -22.17 -9.52
C MET A 475 2.66 -22.40 -11.03
N SER A 476 3.15 -23.59 -11.40
CA SER A 476 3.15 -24.00 -12.80
C SER A 476 1.73 -24.25 -13.31
N ARG A 477 1.52 -24.11 -14.63
CA ARG A 477 0.22 -24.39 -15.28
C ARG A 477 -0.30 -25.80 -14.94
N GLN A 478 0.58 -26.78 -14.96
CA GLN A 478 0.22 -28.16 -14.61
C GLN A 478 -0.24 -28.29 -13.16
N ALA A 479 0.44 -27.62 -12.22
CA ALA A 479 0.04 -27.63 -10.81
C ALA A 479 -1.34 -26.99 -10.61
N ILE A 480 -1.64 -25.91 -11.33
CA ILE A 480 -2.97 -25.26 -11.29
C ILE A 480 -4.05 -26.20 -11.87
N ILE A 481 -3.78 -26.88 -12.99
CA ILE A 481 -4.70 -27.88 -13.58
C ILE A 481 -4.95 -29.02 -12.59
N GLN A 482 -3.92 -29.50 -11.88
CA GLN A 482 -4.05 -30.55 -10.86
C GLN A 482 -4.91 -30.13 -9.65
N GLN A 483 -5.08 -28.82 -9.39
CA GLN A 483 -6.02 -28.32 -8.40
C GLN A 483 -7.50 -28.41 -8.85
N GLY A 484 -7.77 -28.85 -10.09
CA GLY A 484 -9.12 -29.06 -10.63
C GLY A 484 -9.62 -27.97 -11.55
N PHE A 485 -8.80 -26.98 -11.92
CA PHE A 485 -9.15 -25.99 -12.93
C PHE A 485 -9.08 -26.59 -14.34
N SER A 486 -9.96 -26.14 -15.25
CA SER A 486 -9.93 -26.63 -16.62
C SER A 486 -8.63 -26.21 -17.33
N GLU A 487 -8.01 -27.13 -18.05
CA GLU A 487 -6.81 -26.86 -18.84
C GLU A 487 -7.00 -25.69 -19.81
N ARG A 488 -8.19 -25.59 -20.42
CA ARG A 488 -8.56 -24.51 -21.32
C ARG A 488 -8.49 -23.13 -20.62
N ASP A 489 -9.06 -23.01 -19.43
CA ASP A 489 -9.10 -21.74 -18.70
C ASP A 489 -7.72 -21.37 -18.16
N VAL A 490 -6.98 -22.34 -17.61
CA VAL A 490 -5.59 -22.13 -17.13
C VAL A 490 -4.72 -21.62 -18.28
N ASN A 491 -4.70 -22.33 -19.42
CA ASN A 491 -3.89 -21.95 -20.57
C ASN A 491 -4.30 -20.59 -21.12
N ARG A 492 -5.61 -20.29 -21.20
CA ARG A 492 -6.13 -19.00 -21.67
C ARG A 492 -5.68 -17.86 -20.76
N VAL A 493 -5.92 -17.98 -19.45
CA VAL A 493 -5.63 -16.92 -18.48
C VAL A 493 -4.12 -16.67 -18.39
N THR A 494 -3.31 -17.72 -18.22
CA THR A 494 -1.85 -17.57 -18.10
C THR A 494 -1.22 -16.99 -19.36
N ASN A 495 -1.69 -17.38 -20.56
CA ASN A 495 -1.22 -16.78 -21.82
C ASN A 495 -1.58 -15.30 -21.93
N LEU A 496 -2.77 -14.90 -21.45
CA LEU A 496 -3.15 -13.49 -21.40
C LEU A 496 -2.27 -12.71 -20.40
N ILE A 497 -1.97 -13.28 -19.23
CA ILE A 497 -1.07 -12.67 -18.25
C ILE A 497 0.31 -12.41 -18.87
N ASP A 498 0.91 -13.43 -19.49
CA ASP A 498 2.26 -13.33 -20.06
C ASP A 498 2.30 -12.33 -21.22
N LYS A 499 1.29 -12.36 -22.12
CA LYS A 499 1.22 -11.48 -23.29
C LYS A 499 1.01 -10.01 -22.96
N ASN A 500 0.35 -9.70 -21.85
CA ASN A 500 -0.04 -8.32 -21.49
C ASN A 500 0.91 -7.64 -20.50
N GLU A 501 2.11 -8.15 -20.26
CA GLU A 501 3.11 -7.49 -19.41
C GLU A 501 3.41 -6.05 -19.87
N TYR A 502 3.47 -5.80 -21.18
CA TYR A 502 3.72 -4.47 -21.73
C TYR A 502 2.64 -3.43 -21.37
N LYS A 503 1.36 -3.87 -21.18
CA LYS A 503 0.28 -2.99 -20.73
C LYS A 503 0.48 -2.62 -19.25
N ARG A 504 0.76 -3.61 -18.40
CA ARG A 504 0.97 -3.38 -16.96
C ARG A 504 2.12 -2.43 -16.67
N ARG A 505 3.20 -2.47 -17.48
CA ARG A 505 4.34 -1.53 -17.35
C ARG A 505 4.00 -0.07 -17.64
N GLN A 506 2.83 0.20 -18.18
CA GLN A 506 2.32 1.54 -18.48
C GLN A 506 1.11 1.91 -17.60
N ALA A 507 0.76 1.07 -16.65
CA ALA A 507 -0.31 1.36 -15.70
C ALA A 507 0.18 2.37 -14.64
N PRO A 508 -0.72 3.24 -14.14
CA PRO A 508 -0.42 4.06 -12.97
C PRO A 508 -0.14 3.20 -11.74
N VAL A 509 0.64 3.75 -10.82
CA VAL A 509 0.84 3.16 -9.49
C VAL A 509 -0.51 3.05 -8.75
N GLY A 510 -0.67 2.03 -7.94
CA GLY A 510 -1.87 1.81 -7.12
C GLY A 510 -1.55 1.07 -5.83
N VAL A 511 -2.50 1.00 -4.92
CA VAL A 511 -2.29 0.40 -3.59
C VAL A 511 -2.11 -1.12 -3.70
N ARG A 512 -0.98 -1.60 -3.21
CA ARG A 512 -0.70 -3.03 -3.08
C ARG A 512 -1.39 -3.59 -1.84
N ILE A 513 -2.24 -4.60 -2.03
CA ILE A 513 -2.97 -5.27 -0.94
C ILE A 513 -2.77 -6.78 -0.89
N THR A 514 -2.23 -7.37 -1.94
CA THR A 514 -1.94 -8.81 -2.02
C THR A 514 -0.48 -9.09 -1.69
N GLU A 515 -0.13 -10.36 -1.51
CA GLU A 515 1.25 -10.76 -1.23
C GLU A 515 2.18 -10.39 -2.40
N ARG A 516 1.67 -10.45 -3.64
CA ARG A 516 2.40 -10.09 -4.84
C ARG A 516 1.52 -9.37 -5.85
N GLY A 517 1.77 -8.09 -6.04
CA GLY A 517 1.10 -7.24 -7.03
C GLY A 517 1.79 -7.24 -8.39
N PHE A 518 1.32 -6.37 -9.29
CA PHE A 518 1.95 -6.11 -10.59
C PHE A 518 2.92 -4.91 -10.54
N GLY A 519 3.49 -4.61 -9.37
CA GLY A 519 4.43 -3.55 -9.11
C GLY A 519 5.90 -4.02 -9.08
N LYS A 520 6.66 -3.45 -8.15
CA LYS A 520 8.11 -3.74 -7.95
C LYS A 520 8.37 -5.19 -7.55
N ASP A 521 7.41 -5.88 -6.98
CA ASP A 521 7.48 -7.26 -6.50
C ASP A 521 7.31 -8.32 -7.61
N ARG A 522 6.97 -7.91 -8.85
CA ARG A 522 6.91 -8.80 -10.01
C ARG A 522 7.76 -8.27 -11.17
N ARG A 523 8.94 -8.86 -11.35
CA ARG A 523 9.97 -8.41 -12.31
C ARG A 523 10.03 -9.30 -13.56
N TYR A 524 8.91 -9.45 -14.28
CA TYR A 524 8.85 -10.23 -15.51
C TYR A 524 9.37 -9.41 -16.71
N PRO A 525 10.13 -10.01 -17.64
CA PRO A 525 10.57 -9.33 -18.85
C PRO A 525 9.43 -9.10 -19.83
N ILE A 526 9.35 -7.90 -20.43
CA ILE A 526 8.35 -7.57 -21.45
C ILE A 526 8.60 -8.37 -22.73
N THR A 527 9.86 -8.39 -23.20
CA THR A 527 10.26 -9.13 -24.40
C THR A 527 10.58 -10.58 -24.03
N CYS A 528 9.54 -11.36 -23.86
CA CYS A 528 9.64 -12.77 -23.46
C CYS A 528 8.93 -13.66 -24.49
N LYS A 529 9.55 -14.76 -24.87
CA LYS A 529 8.97 -15.81 -25.75
C LYS A 529 8.79 -17.14 -25.01
N LEU A 530 8.56 -17.06 -23.71
CA LEU A 530 8.31 -18.28 -22.93
C LEU A 530 7.03 -18.95 -23.44
N LYS A 531 7.15 -20.13 -23.98
CA LYS A 531 6.04 -21.00 -24.36
C LYS A 531 6.12 -22.25 -23.50
N PHE A 532 5.01 -22.62 -22.93
CA PHE A 532 4.83 -23.89 -22.27
C PHE A 532 4.00 -24.75 -23.23
N ASP A 533 4.60 -25.80 -23.78
CA ASP A 533 3.93 -26.81 -24.62
C ASP A 533 3.04 -27.69 -23.76
#